data_172d6713f51614c749a7f43ff90d4205
#
_entry.id   172d6713f51614c749a7f43ff90d4205
#
_cell.length_a   1.000
_cell.length_b   1.000
_cell.length_c   1.000
_cell.angle_alpha   90.00
_cell.angle_beta   90.00
_cell.angle_gamma   90.00
#
_symmetry.space_group_name_H-M   'P 1'
#
loop_
_entity.id
_entity.type
_entity.pdbx_description
1 polymer ?
#
loop_
_entity_poly.entity_id
_entity_poly.type
_entity_poly.pdbx_seq_one_letter_code
_entity_poly.pdbx_strand_id
1 'polypeptide(L)'
;MSEQESPGAERLHTYLNDHLAGSVAAIELLDNLIEHHSEDRFGKFFTDLRDDIHTDQEKLRDLIRKIGGKESALRKAAGWVSEKFGRVKIGDDDDSAELLQAVEGLALGITGKKFLWRSLAAIAPNFPALQGIDFDQLEGRARAQFERVETLRIETARETFRT
;
A
#
# COMPACT_ATOMS: atom_id res chain seq x y z
N MET A 1 22.77 23.43 -19.07
CA MET A 1 21.58 24.12 -18.48
C MET A 1 20.74 23.06 -17.82
N SER A 2 20.74 23.04 -16.50
CA SER A 2 19.83 22.21 -15.74
C SER A 2 18.40 22.73 -15.98
N GLU A 3 17.56 21.95 -16.64
CA GLU A 3 16.12 22.18 -16.65
C GLU A 3 15.67 22.20 -15.19
N GLN A 4 15.31 23.37 -14.70
CA GLN A 4 14.66 23.50 -13.40
C GLN A 4 13.32 22.76 -13.52
N GLU A 5 13.21 21.62 -12.82
CA GLU A 5 11.93 20.93 -12.68
C GLU A 5 10.87 21.93 -12.21
N SER A 6 9.69 21.89 -12.84
CA SER A 6 8.60 22.76 -12.41
C SER A 6 8.22 22.44 -10.95
N PRO A 7 7.79 23.45 -10.15
CA PRO A 7 7.34 23.21 -8.78
C PRO A 7 6.23 22.14 -8.67
N GLY A 8 5.48 21.93 -9.74
CA GLY A 8 4.48 20.86 -9.83
C GLY A 8 5.11 19.47 -9.94
N ALA A 9 6.17 19.33 -10.72
CA ALA A 9 6.89 18.07 -10.87
C ALA A 9 7.57 17.66 -9.56
N GLU A 10 8.20 18.59 -8.85
CA GLU A 10 8.83 18.33 -7.57
C GLU A 10 7.81 17.86 -6.50
N ARG A 11 6.64 18.50 -6.43
CA ARG A 11 5.54 18.07 -5.57
C ARG A 11 5.00 16.69 -5.95
N LEU A 12 4.91 16.40 -7.25
CA LEU A 12 4.49 15.08 -7.73
C LEU A 12 5.50 14.00 -7.33
N HIS A 13 6.80 14.26 -7.47
CA HIS A 13 7.84 13.34 -7.00
C HIS A 13 7.70 13.00 -5.52
N THR A 14 7.52 14.02 -4.67
CA THR A 14 7.32 13.82 -3.23
C THR A 14 6.08 12.99 -2.96
N TYR A 15 4.97 13.31 -3.59
CA TYR A 15 3.69 12.61 -3.44
C TYR A 15 3.80 11.13 -3.81
N LEU A 16 4.42 10.80 -4.94
CA LEU A 16 4.61 9.41 -5.38
C LEU A 16 5.55 8.63 -4.44
N ASN A 17 6.62 9.27 -3.96
CA ASN A 17 7.53 8.63 -3.01
C ASN A 17 6.89 8.38 -1.65
N ASP A 18 5.98 9.23 -1.18
CA ASP A 18 5.22 9.01 0.05
C ASP A 18 4.30 7.78 -0.09
N HIS A 19 3.64 7.62 -1.24
CA HIS A 19 2.85 6.42 -1.53
C HIS A 19 3.72 5.16 -1.70
N LEU A 20 4.90 5.29 -2.31
CA LEU A 20 5.84 4.18 -2.41
C LEU A 20 6.30 3.72 -1.02
N ALA A 21 6.60 4.65 -0.11
CA ALA A 21 6.94 4.34 1.27
C ALA A 21 5.81 3.58 1.98
N GLY A 22 4.56 4.01 1.81
CA GLY A 22 3.39 3.29 2.33
C GLY A 22 3.26 1.87 1.78
N SER A 23 3.57 1.65 0.50
CA SER A 23 3.53 0.31 -0.11
C SER A 23 4.64 -0.61 0.42
N VAL A 24 5.84 -0.08 0.71
CA VAL A 24 6.93 -0.84 1.35
C VAL A 24 6.49 -1.29 2.75
N ALA A 25 5.91 -0.38 3.53
CA ALA A 25 5.37 -0.70 4.85
C ALA A 25 4.28 -1.79 4.80
N ALA A 26 3.39 -1.73 3.81
CA ALA A 26 2.35 -2.74 3.63
C ALA A 26 2.93 -4.12 3.29
N ILE A 27 3.96 -4.19 2.46
CA ILE A 27 4.63 -5.46 2.11
C ILE A 27 5.35 -6.04 3.34
N GLU A 28 6.06 -5.23 4.12
CA GLU A 28 6.70 -5.70 5.36
C GLU A 28 5.68 -6.23 6.37
N LEU A 29 4.53 -5.56 6.52
CA LEU A 29 3.44 -6.05 7.36
C LEU A 29 2.90 -7.40 6.85
N LEU A 30 2.70 -7.53 5.53
CA LEU A 30 2.23 -8.77 4.93
C LEU A 30 3.25 -9.90 5.05
N ASP A 31 4.54 -9.64 4.91
CA ASP A 31 5.59 -10.64 5.14
C ASP A 31 5.54 -11.18 6.57
N ASN A 32 5.35 -10.31 7.58
CA ASN A 32 5.18 -10.73 8.96
C ASN A 32 3.89 -11.55 9.18
N LEU A 33 2.77 -11.12 8.58
CA LEU A 33 1.51 -11.87 8.67
C LEU A 33 1.60 -13.25 8.01
N ILE A 34 2.27 -13.35 6.86
CA ILE A 34 2.50 -14.63 6.16
C ILE A 34 3.33 -15.57 7.04
N GLU A 35 4.38 -15.07 7.69
CA GLU A 35 5.22 -15.87 8.57
C GLU A 35 4.43 -16.45 9.75
N HIS A 36 3.56 -15.64 10.40
CA HIS A 36 2.77 -16.07 11.56
C HIS A 36 1.57 -16.94 11.20
N HIS A 37 1.04 -16.79 9.99
CA HIS A 37 -0.17 -17.49 9.52
C HIS A 37 0.11 -18.51 8.39
N SER A 38 1.35 -18.98 8.26
CA SER A 38 1.78 -19.87 7.17
C SER A 38 0.99 -21.18 7.08
N GLU A 39 0.51 -21.67 8.20
CA GLU A 39 -0.17 -22.98 8.33
C GLU A 39 -1.69 -22.87 8.50
N ASP A 40 -2.25 -21.67 8.52
CA ASP A 40 -3.68 -21.44 8.68
C ASP A 40 -4.36 -20.92 7.39
N ARG A 41 -5.68 -20.70 7.48
CA ARG A 41 -6.50 -20.23 6.37
C ARG A 41 -6.10 -18.83 5.83
N PHE A 42 -5.39 -18.04 6.63
CA PHE A 42 -5.02 -16.69 6.30
C PHE A 42 -3.73 -16.60 5.48
N GLY A 43 -2.84 -17.59 5.58
CA GLY A 43 -1.55 -17.58 4.91
C GLY A 43 -1.66 -17.39 3.39
N LYS A 44 -2.56 -18.14 2.74
CA LYS A 44 -2.81 -17.96 1.30
C LYS A 44 -3.38 -16.58 0.97
N PHE A 45 -4.31 -16.08 1.77
CA PHE A 45 -4.90 -14.75 1.56
C PHE A 45 -3.84 -13.65 1.58
N PHE A 46 -2.97 -13.67 2.60
CA PHE A 46 -1.90 -12.67 2.73
C PHE A 46 -0.85 -12.79 1.64
N THR A 47 -0.52 -14.00 1.20
CA THR A 47 0.39 -14.23 0.07
C THR A 47 -0.18 -13.65 -1.23
N ASP A 48 -1.42 -13.94 -1.56
CA ASP A 48 -2.09 -13.43 -2.75
C ASP A 48 -2.20 -11.90 -2.72
N LEU A 49 -2.54 -11.32 -1.57
CA LEU A 49 -2.62 -9.86 -1.39
C LEU A 49 -1.24 -9.19 -1.52
N ARG A 50 -0.20 -9.80 -0.96
CA ARG A 50 1.17 -9.33 -1.08
C ARG A 50 1.63 -9.24 -2.53
N ASP A 51 1.35 -10.28 -3.32
CA ASP A 51 1.72 -10.33 -4.74
C ASP A 51 0.98 -9.26 -5.54
N ASP A 52 -0.30 -9.04 -5.24
CA ASP A 52 -1.09 -7.97 -5.85
C ASP A 52 -0.52 -6.58 -5.52
N ILE A 53 -0.18 -6.33 -4.25
CA ILE A 53 0.38 -5.05 -3.80
C ILE A 53 1.78 -4.84 -4.39
N HIS A 54 2.60 -5.88 -4.48
CA HIS A 54 3.91 -5.82 -5.11
C HIS A 54 3.80 -5.45 -6.60
N THR A 55 2.84 -6.03 -7.31
CA THR A 55 2.56 -5.68 -8.72
C THR A 55 2.20 -4.20 -8.88
N ASP A 56 1.35 -3.68 -8.01
CA ASP A 56 0.96 -2.25 -8.01
C ASP A 56 2.14 -1.35 -7.60
N GLN A 57 2.99 -1.80 -6.69
CA GLN A 57 4.22 -1.09 -6.28
C GLN A 57 5.19 -0.94 -7.46
N GLU A 58 5.38 -1.99 -8.26
CA GLU A 58 6.24 -1.91 -9.45
C GLU A 58 5.70 -0.92 -10.48
N LYS A 59 4.37 -0.81 -10.64
CA LYS A 59 3.76 0.24 -11.46
C LYS A 59 4.09 1.64 -10.95
N LEU A 60 4.04 1.84 -9.63
CA LEU A 60 4.39 3.11 -9.03
C LEU A 60 5.87 3.45 -9.20
N ARG A 61 6.77 2.47 -9.06
CA ARG A 61 8.21 2.64 -9.33
C ARG A 61 8.48 3.04 -10.77
N ASP A 62 7.80 2.40 -11.73
CA ASP A 62 7.89 2.74 -13.15
C ASP A 62 7.45 4.18 -13.42
N LEU A 63 6.39 4.64 -12.76
CA LEU A 63 5.91 6.02 -12.86
C LEU A 63 6.93 7.02 -12.32
N ILE A 64 7.51 6.76 -11.15
CA ILE A 64 8.55 7.61 -10.57
C ILE A 64 9.73 7.75 -11.53
N ARG A 65 10.18 6.65 -12.14
CA ARG A 65 11.26 6.70 -13.15
C ARG A 65 10.88 7.49 -14.41
N LYS A 66 9.65 7.31 -14.91
CA LYS A 66 9.15 8.01 -16.09
C LYS A 66 9.06 9.54 -15.94
N ILE A 67 8.75 10.00 -14.74
CA ILE A 67 8.74 11.45 -14.46
C ILE A 67 10.13 12.01 -14.12
N GLY A 68 11.19 11.21 -14.26
CA GLY A 68 12.57 11.61 -13.97
C GLY A 68 12.92 11.60 -12.47
N GLY A 69 12.05 11.05 -11.63
CA GLY A 69 12.24 10.99 -10.18
C GLY A 69 13.18 9.88 -9.73
N LYS A 70 13.75 10.06 -8.55
CA LYS A 70 14.51 9.04 -7.83
C LYS A 70 13.66 8.42 -6.73
N GLU A 71 13.83 7.14 -6.50
CA GLU A 71 13.21 6.46 -5.38
C GLU A 71 13.88 6.89 -4.07
N SER A 72 13.17 7.63 -3.24
CA SER A 72 13.63 8.06 -1.90
C SER A 72 12.85 7.38 -0.76
N ALA A 73 11.93 6.47 -1.11
CA ALA A 73 10.96 5.88 -0.22
C ALA A 73 11.56 4.98 0.87
N LEU A 74 12.72 4.36 0.63
CA LEU A 74 13.31 3.41 1.59
C LEU A 74 13.66 4.05 2.94
N ARG A 75 14.11 5.31 2.96
CA ARG A 75 14.39 6.02 4.21
C ARG A 75 13.12 6.42 4.97
N LYS A 76 12.05 6.76 4.23
CA LYS A 76 10.77 7.15 4.81
C LYS A 76 9.97 5.94 5.31
N ALA A 77 10.06 4.80 4.61
CA ALA A 77 9.40 3.55 4.99
C ALA A 77 9.86 3.03 6.35
N ALA A 78 11.16 3.05 6.63
CA ALA A 78 11.71 2.63 7.91
C ALA A 78 11.13 3.42 9.10
N GLY A 79 10.90 4.73 8.94
CA GLY A 79 10.24 5.57 9.95
C GLY A 79 8.74 5.25 10.09
N TRP A 80 8.07 5.00 8.98
CA TRP A 80 6.63 4.70 8.94
C TRP A 80 6.27 3.36 9.59
N VAL A 81 7.02 2.31 9.28
CA VAL A 81 6.84 0.98 9.87
C VAL A 81 7.06 1.03 11.38
N SER A 82 8.12 1.71 11.83
CA SER A 82 8.44 1.86 13.23
C SER A 82 7.38 2.65 14.01
N GLU A 83 6.79 3.68 13.42
CA GLU A 83 5.85 4.58 14.11
C GLU A 83 4.42 4.02 14.13
N LYS A 84 3.95 3.39 13.05
CA LYS A 84 2.57 2.90 12.93
C LYS A 84 2.40 1.42 13.25
N PHE A 85 3.39 0.60 12.97
CA PHE A 85 3.31 -0.87 13.12
C PHE A 85 4.31 -1.43 14.14
N GLY A 86 5.26 -0.66 14.63
CA GLY A 86 6.23 -1.07 15.65
C GLY A 86 5.62 -1.35 17.03
N ARG A 87 4.32 -1.11 17.20
CA ARG A 87 3.55 -1.45 18.41
C ARG A 87 2.72 -2.72 18.24
N VAL A 88 2.60 -3.25 17.03
CA VAL A 88 1.94 -4.54 16.79
C VAL A 88 2.96 -5.62 17.20
N LYS A 89 2.95 -5.99 18.47
CA LYS A 89 3.67 -7.16 18.95
C LYS A 89 2.85 -8.40 18.55
N ILE A 90 3.21 -8.97 17.41
CA ILE A 90 2.66 -10.27 17.01
C ILE A 90 3.34 -11.31 17.89
N GLY A 91 2.66 -11.86 18.87
CA GLY A 91 3.21 -12.97 19.65
C GLY A 91 2.85 -13.11 21.13
N ASP A 92 1.79 -12.48 21.62
CA ASP A 92 1.26 -12.76 22.96
C ASP A 92 -0.25 -13.07 22.94
N ASP A 93 -0.77 -13.70 23.97
CA ASP A 93 -2.04 -14.42 24.13
C ASP A 93 -3.37 -13.80 23.58
N ASP A 94 -3.36 -12.68 22.87
CA ASP A 94 -4.54 -12.07 22.20
C ASP A 94 -4.28 -11.74 20.72
N ASP A 95 -3.91 -12.78 19.98
CA ASP A 95 -3.53 -12.75 18.55
C ASP A 95 -4.64 -12.17 17.64
N SER A 96 -5.91 -12.27 18.04
CA SER A 96 -7.04 -11.84 17.23
C SER A 96 -7.21 -10.32 17.16
N ALA A 97 -6.94 -9.59 18.24
CA ALA A 97 -7.03 -8.14 18.26
C ALA A 97 -5.89 -7.49 17.47
N GLU A 98 -4.69 -8.06 17.53
CA GLU A 98 -3.54 -7.62 16.73
C GLU A 98 -3.74 -7.89 15.25
N LEU A 99 -4.29 -9.05 14.90
CA LEU A 99 -4.67 -9.37 13.52
C LEU A 99 -5.71 -8.38 13.00
N LEU A 100 -6.72 -8.04 13.79
CA LEU A 100 -7.73 -7.04 13.40
C LEU A 100 -7.08 -5.69 13.08
N GLN A 101 -6.19 -5.20 13.94
CA GLN A 101 -5.48 -3.93 13.73
C GLN A 101 -4.60 -3.97 12.48
N ALA A 102 -3.90 -5.08 12.24
CA ALA A 102 -3.08 -5.26 11.05
C ALA A 102 -3.92 -5.21 9.76
N VAL A 103 -5.05 -5.92 9.74
CA VAL A 103 -5.98 -5.92 8.60
C VAL A 103 -6.62 -4.55 8.37
N GLU A 104 -6.93 -3.80 9.44
CA GLU A 104 -7.37 -2.40 9.35
C GLU A 104 -6.29 -1.50 8.73
N GLY A 105 -5.04 -1.67 9.12
CA GLY A 105 -3.91 -0.97 8.53
C GLY A 105 -3.77 -1.22 7.03
N LEU A 106 -3.94 -2.47 6.59
CA LEU A 106 -3.96 -2.84 5.17
C LEU A 106 -5.12 -2.18 4.42
N ALA A 107 -6.32 -2.17 4.98
CA ALA A 107 -7.50 -1.52 4.38
C ALA A 107 -7.28 -0.02 4.20
N LEU A 108 -6.69 0.67 5.18
CA LEU A 108 -6.34 2.08 5.09
C LEU A 108 -5.29 2.34 3.99
N GLY A 109 -4.24 1.51 3.91
CA GLY A 109 -3.21 1.62 2.88
C GLY A 109 -3.76 1.43 1.47
N ILE A 110 -4.66 0.45 1.26
CA ILE A 110 -5.32 0.22 -0.02
C ILE A 110 -6.25 1.39 -0.38
N THR A 111 -6.94 1.97 0.61
CA THR A 111 -7.74 3.19 0.40
C THR A 111 -6.86 4.36 -0.06
N GLY A 112 -5.69 4.55 0.55
CA GLY A 112 -4.70 5.53 0.12
C GLY A 112 -4.26 5.30 -1.34
N LYS A 113 -4.03 4.05 -1.73
CA LYS A 113 -3.70 3.68 -3.12
C LYS A 113 -4.84 4.01 -4.11
N LYS A 114 -6.10 3.82 -3.73
CA LYS A 114 -7.24 4.28 -4.55
C LYS A 114 -7.19 5.79 -4.78
N PHE A 115 -6.90 6.56 -3.74
CA PHE A 115 -6.76 8.02 -3.86
C PHE A 115 -5.58 8.40 -4.76
N LEU A 116 -4.45 7.69 -4.66
CA LEU A 116 -3.31 7.87 -5.54
C LEU A 116 -3.72 7.78 -7.02
N TRP A 117 -4.31 6.67 -7.43
CA TRP A 117 -4.69 6.45 -8.84
C TRP A 117 -5.69 7.48 -9.34
N ARG A 118 -6.67 7.88 -8.52
CA ARG A 118 -7.64 8.94 -8.86
C ARG A 118 -6.98 10.30 -8.99
N SER A 119 -6.05 10.63 -8.10
CA SER A 119 -5.29 11.89 -8.18
C SER A 119 -4.45 11.95 -9.44
N LEU A 120 -3.76 10.86 -9.79
CA LEU A 120 -2.95 10.79 -11.00
C LEU A 120 -3.80 10.86 -12.27
N ALA A 121 -4.97 10.21 -12.30
CA ALA A 121 -5.93 10.34 -13.40
C ALA A 121 -6.33 11.79 -13.64
N ALA A 122 -6.61 12.54 -12.56
CA ALA A 122 -7.04 13.93 -12.63
C ALA A 122 -5.97 14.88 -13.19
N ILE A 123 -4.69 14.60 -12.94
CA ILE A 123 -3.58 15.45 -13.39
C ILE A 123 -2.90 14.95 -14.67
N ALA A 124 -3.22 13.75 -15.15
CA ALA A 124 -2.61 13.14 -16.32
C ALA A 124 -2.59 14.02 -17.58
N PRO A 125 -3.63 14.85 -17.88
CA PRO A 125 -3.58 15.75 -19.03
C PRO A 125 -2.42 16.76 -18.99
N ASN A 126 -1.93 17.11 -17.80
CA ASN A 126 -0.86 18.09 -17.60
C ASN A 126 0.55 17.48 -17.51
N PHE A 127 0.64 16.15 -17.45
CA PHE A 127 1.90 15.43 -17.30
C PHE A 127 2.04 14.37 -18.40
N PRO A 128 2.87 14.63 -19.45
CA PRO A 128 3.05 13.70 -20.55
C PRO A 128 3.44 12.28 -20.11
N ALA A 129 4.23 12.15 -19.04
CA ALA A 129 4.65 10.84 -18.51
C ALA A 129 3.50 10.01 -17.95
N LEU A 130 2.36 10.62 -17.62
CA LEU A 130 1.16 9.95 -17.11
C LEU A 130 0.16 9.58 -18.20
N GLN A 131 0.35 10.09 -19.43
CA GLN A 131 -0.58 9.81 -20.53
C GLN A 131 -0.49 8.35 -20.98
N GLY A 132 -1.61 7.79 -21.37
CA GLY A 132 -1.71 6.40 -21.85
C GLY A 132 -1.73 5.34 -20.73
N ILE A 133 -1.76 5.74 -19.47
CA ILE A 133 -1.89 4.84 -18.33
C ILE A 133 -3.38 4.65 -18.02
N ASP A 134 -3.80 3.39 -17.89
CA ASP A 134 -5.17 3.03 -17.51
C ASP A 134 -5.34 3.13 -15.99
N PHE A 135 -5.57 4.34 -15.49
CA PHE A 135 -5.81 4.58 -14.06
C PHE A 135 -7.13 3.98 -13.57
N ASP A 136 -8.13 3.82 -14.43
CA ASP A 136 -9.39 3.18 -14.06
C ASP A 136 -9.18 1.69 -13.76
N GLN A 137 -8.33 1.01 -14.52
CA GLN A 137 -7.93 -0.36 -14.22
C GLN A 137 -7.17 -0.44 -12.89
N LEU A 138 -6.22 0.46 -12.64
CA LEU A 138 -5.44 0.47 -11.40
C LEU A 138 -6.32 0.75 -10.18
N GLU A 139 -7.26 1.69 -10.28
CA GLU A 139 -8.26 1.95 -9.23
C GLU A 139 -9.17 0.75 -9.02
N GLY A 140 -9.63 0.09 -10.10
CA GLY A 140 -10.46 -1.10 -10.05
C GLY A 140 -9.78 -2.26 -9.32
N ARG A 141 -8.48 -2.47 -9.57
CA ARG A 141 -7.66 -3.44 -8.82
C ARG A 141 -7.61 -3.11 -7.33
N ALA A 142 -7.35 -1.86 -6.98
CA ALA A 142 -7.30 -1.42 -5.59
C ALA A 142 -8.67 -1.59 -4.89
N ARG A 143 -9.77 -1.34 -5.59
CA ARG A 143 -11.13 -1.57 -5.08
C ARG A 143 -11.38 -3.05 -4.80
N ALA A 144 -11.03 -3.94 -5.71
CA ALA A 144 -11.17 -5.37 -5.51
C ALA A 144 -10.32 -5.90 -4.34
N GLN A 145 -9.10 -5.39 -4.19
CA GLN A 145 -8.25 -5.70 -3.03
C GLN A 145 -8.90 -5.22 -1.72
N PHE A 146 -9.44 -4.00 -1.70
CA PHE A 146 -10.13 -3.44 -0.53
C PHE A 146 -11.33 -4.32 -0.11
N GLU A 147 -12.16 -4.74 -1.04
CA GLU A 147 -13.34 -5.59 -0.76
C GLU A 147 -12.94 -6.93 -0.14
N ARG A 148 -11.86 -7.54 -0.61
CA ARG A 148 -11.31 -8.78 -0.04
C ARG A 148 -10.80 -8.57 1.38
N VAL A 149 -10.06 -7.48 1.61
CA VAL A 149 -9.54 -7.15 2.95
C VAL A 149 -10.67 -6.78 3.91
N GLU A 150 -11.68 -6.04 3.44
CA GLU A 150 -12.86 -5.68 4.26
C GLU A 150 -13.66 -6.92 4.69
N THR A 151 -13.79 -7.90 3.81
CA THR A 151 -14.43 -9.18 4.17
C THR A 151 -13.67 -9.86 5.31
N LEU A 152 -12.35 -9.98 5.19
CA LEU A 152 -11.51 -10.55 6.23
C LEU A 152 -11.56 -9.73 7.52
N ARG A 153 -11.53 -8.40 7.43
CA ARG A 153 -11.60 -7.51 8.58
C ARG A 153 -12.87 -7.73 9.41
N ILE A 154 -14.02 -7.84 8.74
CA ILE A 154 -15.30 -8.09 9.41
C ILE A 154 -15.34 -9.48 10.05
N GLU A 155 -14.81 -10.50 9.39
CA GLU A 155 -14.69 -11.84 9.97
C GLU A 155 -13.81 -11.84 11.23
N THR A 156 -12.64 -11.21 11.14
CA THR A 156 -11.70 -11.09 12.27
C THR A 156 -12.33 -10.32 13.43
N ALA A 157 -13.06 -9.23 13.16
CA ALA A 157 -13.76 -8.49 14.21
C ALA A 157 -14.80 -9.34 14.94
N ARG A 158 -15.56 -10.15 14.20
CA ARG A 158 -16.53 -11.08 14.80
C ARG A 158 -15.86 -12.14 15.67
N GLU A 159 -14.70 -12.63 15.29
CA GLU A 159 -13.92 -13.59 16.08
C GLU A 159 -13.33 -12.93 17.32
N THR A 160 -12.72 -11.76 17.18
CA THR A 160 -12.09 -10.99 18.26
C THR A 160 -13.09 -10.64 19.37
N PHE A 161 -14.30 -10.23 19.01
CA PHE A 161 -15.31 -9.75 19.98
C PHE A 161 -16.42 -10.77 20.26
N ARG A 162 -16.14 -12.05 20.02
CA ARG A 162 -17.10 -13.13 20.37
C ARG A 162 -17.24 -13.24 21.89
N THR A 163 -18.47 -13.08 22.40
CA THR A 163 -18.85 -13.27 23.81
C THR A 163 -19.28 -14.70 24.10
#